data_847b21eeda6f565c787ee65bbbc5a6ab
#
_entry.id   847b21eeda6f565c787ee65bbbc5a6ab
#
_cell.length_a   1.000
_cell.length_b   1.000
_cell.length_c   1.000
_cell.angle_alpha   90.00
_cell.angle_beta   90.00
_cell.angle_gamma   90.00
#
_symmetry.space_group_name_H-M   'P 1'
#
loop_
_entity.id
_entity.type
_entity.pdbx_description
1 polymer ?
#
loop_
_entity_poly.entity_id
_entity_poly.type
_entity_poly.pdbx_seq_one_letter_code
_entity_poly.pdbx_strand_id
1 'polypeptide(L)'
;MTHCLVLAAGKGERVRSSKYPESKQYQEVNDISPLNYLLKSLDKVDDIKTITVVIAKGDASKFKKNCKNIKKLRKSVIGGKTRQESSFKGLKDIYREFGKKKSQKVIIHDAARPFVSNDLIKSCIKSLDKHQAVCPVIKIDDTLKKISKKNELIGKDRDKILSIQTPQGFKLKEIISLHEQTKEKFTDDISLAVEKKLKIKLISGSKKNFKITNKDDLQMFGQIILGEKIKLVGIGFDIHEFKKGDQITLGGLKFKSKYGLLANSDGDVLLHAITDSIFGAFNLGDLGLHFPPESKLFKNKSSIYFLKKSLDIIKEKNGSIVNLDLNLICDYPKIKPIRRKILKKISSLMSINIDKVSLKATTTEDQGFINSKNGIAAQAIISIEVSRNEK
;
A
#
# COMPACT_ATOMS: atom_id res chain seq x y z
N MET A 1 0.14 34.23 -4.10
CA MET A 1 0.60 32.92 -4.59
C MET A 1 1.22 32.12 -3.46
N THR A 2 1.00 30.81 -3.42
CA THR A 2 1.58 29.95 -2.38
C THR A 2 2.58 28.96 -2.98
N HIS A 3 3.74 28.85 -2.35
CA HIS A 3 4.81 27.89 -2.66
C HIS A 3 4.90 26.86 -1.55
N CYS A 4 5.14 25.59 -1.91
CA CYS A 4 5.38 24.53 -0.94
C CYS A 4 6.87 24.19 -0.92
N LEU A 5 7.49 24.25 0.25
CA LEU A 5 8.86 23.82 0.49
C LEU A 5 8.82 22.48 1.25
N VAL A 6 9.27 21.41 0.61
CA VAL A 6 9.32 20.06 1.21
C VAL A 6 10.74 19.75 1.66
N LEU A 7 10.92 19.47 2.94
CA LEU A 7 12.22 19.16 3.54
C LEU A 7 12.46 17.64 3.53
N ALA A 8 13.33 17.18 2.63
CA ALA A 8 13.69 15.78 2.43
C ALA A 8 15.20 15.49 2.63
N ALA A 9 15.97 16.45 3.19
CA ALA A 9 17.42 16.32 3.37
C ALA A 9 17.84 15.52 4.62
N GLY A 10 16.89 14.98 5.39
CA GLY A 10 17.20 14.22 6.61
C GLY A 10 17.79 12.85 6.32
N LYS A 11 18.82 12.42 7.08
CA LYS A 11 19.52 11.15 6.90
C LYS A 11 18.67 9.92 7.24
N GLY A 12 17.65 10.06 8.10
CA GLY A 12 16.72 8.97 8.45
C GLY A 12 17.33 7.81 9.24
N GLU A 13 18.41 8.02 9.99
CA GLU A 13 19.23 6.99 10.66
C GLU A 13 18.42 6.03 11.55
N ARG A 14 17.39 6.55 12.26
CA ARG A 14 16.54 5.75 13.17
C ARG A 14 15.67 4.68 12.48
N VAL A 15 15.45 4.80 11.18
CA VAL A 15 14.65 3.85 10.38
C VAL A 15 15.53 2.86 9.62
N ARG A 16 16.79 3.25 9.31
CA ARG A 16 17.70 2.43 8.53
C ARG A 16 18.03 1.09 9.19
N SER A 17 18.02 0.05 8.38
CA SER A 17 18.40 -1.33 8.76
C SER A 17 18.69 -2.12 7.48
N SER A 18 19.11 -3.39 7.60
CA SER A 18 19.26 -4.31 6.46
C SER A 18 17.96 -4.42 5.64
N LYS A 19 16.80 -4.46 6.30
CA LYS A 19 15.48 -4.48 5.66
C LYS A 19 15.10 -3.13 5.05
N TYR A 20 15.59 -2.02 5.60
CA TYR A 20 15.26 -0.65 5.18
C TYR A 20 16.55 0.15 4.95
N PRO A 21 17.27 -0.07 3.84
CA PRO A 21 18.60 0.52 3.63
C PRO A 21 18.56 2.02 3.29
N GLU A 22 17.43 2.50 2.79
CA GLU A 22 17.28 3.88 2.34
C GLU A 22 16.88 4.84 3.48
N SER A 23 17.06 6.14 3.26
CA SER A 23 16.51 7.17 4.13
C SER A 23 14.98 7.08 4.10
N LYS A 24 14.32 7.28 5.25
CA LYS A 24 12.88 7.07 5.46
C LYS A 24 11.97 7.70 4.40
N GLN A 25 12.32 8.86 3.87
CA GLN A 25 11.55 9.56 2.84
C GLN A 25 11.62 8.88 1.46
N TYR A 26 12.64 8.07 1.21
CA TYR A 26 12.83 7.30 -0.03
C TYR A 26 12.59 5.81 0.13
N GLN A 27 12.39 5.33 1.36
CA GLN A 27 12.13 3.92 1.60
C GLN A 27 10.80 3.51 0.99
N GLU A 28 10.85 2.66 -0.02
CA GLU A 28 9.67 2.18 -0.72
C GLU A 28 8.97 1.06 0.07
N VAL A 29 7.65 1.14 0.12
CA VAL A 29 6.74 0.09 0.54
C VAL A 29 5.73 -0.07 -0.59
N ASN A 30 5.65 -1.24 -1.20
CA ASN A 30 4.85 -1.49 -2.42
C ASN A 30 5.09 -0.44 -3.51
N ASP A 31 6.36 -0.22 -3.86
CA ASP A 31 6.81 0.71 -4.90
C ASP A 31 6.42 2.19 -4.67
N ILE A 32 5.92 2.51 -3.48
CA ILE A 32 5.55 3.88 -3.09
C ILE A 32 6.42 4.34 -1.94
N SER A 33 7.15 5.44 -2.11
CA SER A 33 7.87 6.08 -1.01
C SER A 33 7.02 7.15 -0.32
N PRO A 34 7.29 7.48 0.96
CA PRO A 34 6.64 8.61 1.64
C PRO A 34 6.75 9.91 0.87
N LEU A 35 7.90 10.20 0.25
CA LEU A 35 8.08 11.40 -0.56
C LEU A 35 7.22 11.38 -1.81
N ASN A 36 7.16 10.26 -2.55
CA ASN A 36 6.34 10.14 -3.75
C ASN A 36 4.85 10.33 -3.42
N TYR A 37 4.38 9.66 -2.36
CA TYR A 37 3.00 9.77 -1.88
C TYR A 37 2.65 11.23 -1.54
N LEU A 38 3.49 11.90 -0.75
CA LEU A 38 3.31 13.30 -0.37
C LEU A 38 3.26 14.21 -1.60
N LEU A 39 4.22 14.09 -2.52
CA LEU A 39 4.30 14.97 -3.68
C LEU A 39 3.09 14.82 -4.61
N LYS A 40 2.59 13.61 -4.80
CA LYS A 40 1.34 13.36 -5.54
C LYS A 40 0.12 14.00 -4.87
N SER A 41 0.06 14.00 -3.53
CA SER A 41 -0.99 14.68 -2.78
C SER A 41 -0.89 16.20 -2.93
N LEU A 42 0.30 16.78 -2.75
CA LEU A 42 0.53 18.22 -2.88
C LEU A 42 0.27 18.74 -4.31
N ASP A 43 0.57 17.96 -5.33
CA ASP A 43 0.34 18.31 -6.75
C ASP A 43 -1.14 18.54 -7.08
N LYS A 44 -2.05 17.88 -6.34
CA LYS A 44 -3.51 18.00 -6.48
C LYS A 44 -4.11 19.24 -5.79
N VAL A 45 -3.34 19.96 -4.96
CA VAL A 45 -3.85 21.13 -4.21
C VAL A 45 -3.74 22.38 -5.07
N ASP A 46 -4.85 22.92 -5.56
CA ASP A 46 -4.89 24.06 -6.49
C ASP A 46 -4.25 25.33 -5.93
N ASP A 47 -4.37 25.55 -4.63
CA ASP A 47 -3.76 26.71 -3.92
C ASP A 47 -2.23 26.70 -3.93
N ILE A 48 -1.59 25.55 -4.20
CA ILE A 48 -0.14 25.43 -4.33
C ILE A 48 0.26 25.69 -5.78
N LYS A 49 1.10 26.69 -6.01
CA LYS A 49 1.59 27.05 -7.34
C LYS A 49 2.85 26.28 -7.74
N THR A 50 3.78 26.10 -6.80
CA THR A 50 5.04 25.38 -7.02
C THR A 50 5.41 24.53 -5.82
N ILE A 51 6.12 23.43 -6.07
CA ILE A 51 6.70 22.55 -5.05
C ILE A 51 8.21 22.55 -5.23
N THR A 52 8.95 22.97 -4.20
CA THR A 52 10.42 22.91 -4.13
C THR A 52 10.79 21.83 -3.09
N VAL A 53 11.67 20.91 -3.44
CA VAL A 53 12.13 19.85 -2.53
C VAL A 53 13.59 20.07 -2.17
N VAL A 54 13.88 20.11 -0.87
CA VAL A 54 15.25 20.15 -0.37
C VAL A 54 15.73 18.74 -0.08
N ILE A 55 16.79 18.30 -0.77
CA ILE A 55 17.36 16.96 -0.69
C ILE A 55 18.76 16.97 -0.07
N ALA A 56 19.22 15.82 0.43
CA ALA A 56 20.61 15.69 0.88
C ALA A 56 21.59 15.66 -0.31
N LYS A 57 22.82 16.06 -0.07
CA LYS A 57 23.90 15.90 -1.05
C LYS A 57 24.04 14.40 -1.39
N GLY A 58 23.98 14.06 -2.68
CA GLY A 58 24.04 12.66 -3.16
C GLY A 58 22.68 11.99 -3.42
N ASP A 59 21.54 12.59 -3.02
CA ASP A 59 20.22 11.99 -3.19
C ASP A 59 19.54 12.33 -4.54
N ALA A 60 20.24 12.97 -5.48
CA ALA A 60 19.65 13.45 -6.74
C ALA A 60 19.02 12.32 -7.59
N SER A 61 19.67 11.16 -7.68
CA SER A 61 19.16 9.99 -8.40
C SER A 61 17.90 9.42 -7.74
N LYS A 62 17.89 9.31 -6.41
CA LYS A 62 16.74 8.87 -5.62
C LYS A 62 15.56 9.81 -5.77
N PHE A 63 15.84 11.11 -5.70
CA PHE A 63 14.83 12.14 -5.94
C PHE A 63 14.20 11.98 -7.33
N LYS A 64 15.01 11.89 -8.39
CA LYS A 64 14.52 11.71 -9.77
C LYS A 64 13.64 10.47 -9.92
N LYS A 65 14.03 9.34 -9.31
CA LYS A 65 13.23 8.10 -9.31
C LYS A 65 11.85 8.32 -8.68
N ASN A 66 11.79 9.04 -7.55
CA ASN A 66 10.60 9.20 -6.71
C ASN A 66 9.66 10.34 -7.11
N CYS A 67 10.08 11.20 -8.08
CA CYS A 67 9.36 12.44 -8.38
C CYS A 67 8.82 12.49 -9.82
N LYS A 68 8.59 11.35 -10.44
CA LYS A 68 8.02 11.27 -11.79
C LYS A 68 6.58 11.79 -11.81
N ASN A 69 6.22 12.53 -12.88
CA ASN A 69 4.85 12.97 -13.17
C ASN A 69 4.22 13.93 -12.12
N ILE A 70 5.03 14.79 -11.49
CA ILE A 70 4.57 15.85 -10.59
C ILE A 70 4.63 17.17 -11.33
N LYS A 71 3.49 17.76 -11.68
CA LYS A 71 3.38 18.93 -12.57
C LYS A 71 3.93 20.23 -11.92
N LYS A 72 3.71 20.42 -10.62
CA LYS A 72 4.11 21.63 -9.87
C LYS A 72 5.54 21.59 -9.35
N LEU A 73 6.26 20.47 -9.60
CA LEU A 73 7.60 20.26 -9.08
C LEU A 73 8.63 21.13 -9.80
N ARG A 74 9.43 21.85 -9.02
CA ARG A 74 10.63 22.57 -9.47
C ARG A 74 11.89 21.69 -9.31
N LYS A 75 13.05 22.21 -9.73
CA LYS A 75 14.34 21.58 -9.46
C LYS A 75 14.56 21.44 -7.96
N SER A 76 15.17 20.33 -7.54
CA SER A 76 15.55 20.15 -6.14
C SER A 76 16.68 21.10 -5.71
N VAL A 77 16.69 21.40 -4.42
CA VAL A 77 17.73 22.22 -3.78
C VAL A 77 18.55 21.33 -2.84
N ILE A 78 19.88 21.46 -2.88
CA ILE A 78 20.74 20.74 -1.93
C ILE A 78 20.66 21.41 -0.57
N GLY A 79 20.31 20.64 0.45
CA GLY A 79 20.18 21.09 1.83
C GLY A 79 21.50 21.45 2.51
N GLY A 80 21.41 21.82 3.78
CA GLY A 80 22.52 22.12 4.66
C GLY A 80 22.82 20.99 5.64
N LYS A 81 23.65 21.29 6.62
CA LYS A 81 24.01 20.35 7.71
C LYS A 81 22.87 20.14 8.72
N THR A 82 21.99 21.14 8.85
CA THR A 82 20.85 21.14 9.77
C THR A 82 19.52 21.27 9.02
N ARG A 83 18.39 20.99 9.72
CA ARG A 83 17.05 21.23 9.20
C ARG A 83 16.84 22.71 8.89
N GLN A 84 17.28 23.59 9.78
CA GLN A 84 17.18 25.04 9.63
C GLN A 84 17.96 25.55 8.42
N GLU A 85 19.20 25.13 8.22
CA GLU A 85 19.99 25.46 7.03
C GLU A 85 19.34 24.95 5.74
N SER A 86 18.78 23.75 5.78
CA SER A 86 18.06 23.16 4.64
C SER A 86 16.82 23.97 4.29
N SER A 87 16.02 24.35 5.30
CA SER A 87 14.87 25.24 5.14
C SER A 87 15.29 26.57 4.51
N PHE A 88 16.31 27.22 5.05
CA PHE A 88 16.78 28.52 4.57
C PHE A 88 17.29 28.47 3.12
N LYS A 89 18.04 27.43 2.73
CA LYS A 89 18.49 27.27 1.34
C LYS A 89 17.30 27.12 0.37
N GLY A 90 16.31 26.31 0.74
CA GLY A 90 15.09 26.15 -0.06
C GLY A 90 14.28 27.44 -0.16
N LEU A 91 14.13 28.17 0.95
CA LEU A 91 13.46 29.48 0.99
C LEU A 91 14.18 30.50 0.11
N LYS A 92 15.52 30.59 0.17
CA LYS A 92 16.32 31.49 -0.69
C LYS A 92 16.13 31.19 -2.18
N ASP A 93 16.03 29.91 -2.56
CA ASP A 93 15.78 29.52 -3.95
C ASP A 93 14.40 29.97 -4.43
N ILE A 94 13.36 29.78 -3.62
CA ILE A 94 12.00 30.27 -3.90
C ILE A 94 12.01 31.83 -3.97
N TYR A 95 12.67 32.47 -3.02
CA TYR A 95 12.70 33.93 -2.94
C TYR A 95 13.43 34.56 -4.13
N ARG A 96 14.52 33.96 -4.60
CA ARG A 96 15.27 34.45 -5.78
C ARG A 96 14.37 34.55 -7.01
N GLU A 97 13.47 33.60 -7.19
CA GLU A 97 12.58 33.56 -8.35
C GLU A 97 11.28 34.35 -8.15
N PHE A 98 10.69 34.31 -6.97
CA PHE A 98 9.34 34.84 -6.71
C PHE A 98 9.29 35.99 -5.72
N GLY A 99 10.36 36.29 -5.01
CA GLY A 99 10.37 37.27 -3.90
C GLY A 99 10.09 38.71 -4.30
N LYS A 100 10.30 39.06 -5.58
CA LYS A 100 9.96 40.43 -6.10
C LYS A 100 8.44 40.62 -6.24
N LYS A 101 7.65 39.57 -6.33
CA LYS A 101 6.18 39.64 -6.45
C LYS A 101 5.55 39.92 -5.09
N LYS A 102 4.48 40.74 -5.06
CA LYS A 102 3.73 41.04 -3.83
C LYS A 102 3.04 39.80 -3.28
N SER A 103 2.87 39.75 -1.97
CA SER A 103 2.03 38.79 -1.26
C SER A 103 2.33 37.30 -1.52
N GLN A 104 3.63 36.93 -1.56
CA GLN A 104 4.00 35.51 -1.66
C GLN A 104 3.88 34.82 -0.31
N LYS A 105 3.25 33.63 -0.29
CA LYS A 105 3.14 32.73 0.86
C LYS A 105 4.02 31.51 0.64
N VAL A 106 4.52 30.94 1.71
CA VAL A 106 5.21 29.65 1.70
C VAL A 106 4.67 28.76 2.80
N ILE A 107 4.48 27.49 2.50
CA ILE A 107 4.27 26.42 3.48
C ILE A 107 5.49 25.51 3.49
N ILE A 108 6.04 25.26 4.67
CA ILE A 108 7.22 24.40 4.88
C ILE A 108 6.74 23.09 5.47
N HIS A 109 7.02 21.98 4.79
CA HIS A 109 6.52 20.67 5.17
C HIS A 109 7.62 19.61 5.22
N ASP A 110 7.58 18.75 6.24
CA ASP A 110 8.51 17.64 6.38
C ASP A 110 8.11 16.48 5.43
N ALA A 111 9.02 16.03 4.57
CA ALA A 111 8.81 14.87 3.70
C ALA A 111 8.46 13.57 4.45
N ALA A 112 8.78 13.52 5.74
CA ALA A 112 8.45 12.42 6.63
C ALA A 112 7.01 12.43 7.16
N ARG A 113 6.15 13.36 6.74
CA ARG A 113 4.71 13.42 7.05
C ARG A 113 3.87 13.25 5.79
N PRO A 114 3.79 12.02 5.24
CA PRO A 114 3.17 11.80 3.93
C PRO A 114 1.65 12.03 3.92
N PHE A 115 0.96 11.92 5.05
CA PHE A 115 -0.50 11.92 5.15
C PHE A 115 -1.10 13.29 5.53
N VAL A 116 -0.47 14.37 5.14
CA VAL A 116 -1.08 15.70 5.31
C VAL A 116 -2.34 15.80 4.42
N SER A 117 -3.47 16.17 5.01
CA SER A 117 -4.72 16.34 4.27
C SER A 117 -4.74 17.64 3.47
N ASN A 118 -5.47 17.63 2.34
CA ASN A 118 -5.70 18.83 1.53
C ASN A 118 -6.39 19.93 2.36
N ASP A 119 -7.30 19.56 3.24
CA ASP A 119 -8.02 20.52 4.10
C ASP A 119 -7.07 21.22 5.08
N LEU A 120 -6.13 20.48 5.66
CA LEU A 120 -5.13 21.07 6.55
C LEU A 120 -4.22 22.03 5.81
N ILE A 121 -3.81 21.70 4.59
CA ILE A 121 -3.01 22.56 3.70
C ILE A 121 -3.79 23.84 3.36
N LYS A 122 -5.05 23.69 2.89
CA LYS A 122 -5.92 24.83 2.55
C LYS A 122 -6.18 25.73 3.75
N SER A 123 -6.44 25.14 4.93
CA SER A 123 -6.62 25.89 6.18
C SER A 123 -5.38 26.69 6.56
N CYS A 124 -4.19 26.10 6.41
CA CYS A 124 -2.91 26.78 6.63
C CYS A 124 -2.74 27.98 5.68
N ILE A 125 -2.99 27.77 4.36
CA ILE A 125 -2.84 28.81 3.33
C ILE A 125 -3.84 29.97 3.55
N LYS A 126 -5.10 29.65 3.83
CA LYS A 126 -6.18 30.62 4.10
C LYS A 126 -5.88 31.47 5.34
N SER A 127 -5.36 30.86 6.40
CA SER A 127 -5.00 31.56 7.62
C SER A 127 -3.91 32.61 7.41
N LEU A 128 -3.03 32.42 6.42
CA LEU A 128 -1.99 33.38 6.05
C LEU A 128 -2.53 34.67 5.38
N ASP A 129 -3.81 34.75 5.05
CA ASP A 129 -4.39 36.01 4.59
C ASP A 129 -4.45 37.06 5.70
N LYS A 130 -4.68 36.59 6.94
CA LYS A 130 -4.87 37.43 8.13
C LYS A 130 -3.70 37.38 9.14
N HIS A 131 -2.81 36.36 9.02
CA HIS A 131 -1.73 36.11 9.98
C HIS A 131 -0.36 36.04 9.28
N GLN A 132 0.70 36.35 10.05
CA GLN A 132 2.08 36.33 9.55
C GLN A 132 2.64 34.90 9.52
N ALA A 133 2.29 34.11 10.53
CA ALA A 133 2.68 32.71 10.65
C ALA A 133 1.51 31.83 11.09
N VAL A 134 1.50 30.58 10.67
CA VAL A 134 0.46 29.58 10.96
C VAL A 134 1.12 28.25 11.28
N CYS A 135 0.61 27.56 12.29
CA CYS A 135 1.12 26.27 12.73
C CYS A 135 -0.01 25.31 13.11
N PRO A 136 -0.06 24.09 12.56
CA PRO A 136 -0.94 23.04 13.04
C PRO A 136 -0.43 22.48 14.37
N VAL A 137 -1.35 22.28 15.30
CA VAL A 137 -1.06 21.74 16.63
C VAL A 137 -2.02 20.63 16.99
N ILE A 138 -1.57 19.67 17.80
CA ILE A 138 -2.40 18.65 18.44
C ILE A 138 -2.16 18.65 19.94
N LYS A 139 -3.22 18.38 20.72
CA LYS A 139 -3.10 18.13 22.15
C LYS A 139 -2.37 16.81 22.39
N ILE A 140 -1.73 16.70 23.53
CA ILE A 140 -1.03 15.48 23.95
C ILE A 140 -1.95 14.70 24.88
N ASP A 141 -2.24 13.46 24.52
CA ASP A 141 -3.14 12.61 25.31
C ASP A 141 -2.40 11.94 26.49
N ASP A 142 -1.11 11.63 26.30
CA ASP A 142 -0.30 10.93 27.30
C ASP A 142 0.12 11.85 28.45
N THR A 143 0.38 11.25 29.64
CA THR A 143 0.96 11.95 30.77
C THR A 143 2.42 12.30 30.49
N LEU A 144 2.76 13.58 30.61
CA LEU A 144 4.12 14.07 30.38
C LEU A 144 4.94 14.17 31.68
N LYS A 145 6.16 13.67 31.62
CA LYS A 145 7.17 13.82 32.65
C LYS A 145 8.46 14.41 32.05
N LYS A 146 9.05 15.37 32.73
CA LYS A 146 10.39 15.85 32.43
C LYS A 146 11.38 15.05 33.25
N ILE A 147 12.45 14.60 32.63
CA ILE A 147 13.58 13.98 33.34
C ILE A 147 14.50 15.10 33.87
N SER A 148 14.72 15.12 35.17
CA SER A 148 15.69 16.02 35.81
C SER A 148 17.14 15.61 35.54
N LYS A 149 18.12 16.47 35.90
CA LYS A 149 19.55 16.11 35.81
C LYS A 149 19.91 14.92 36.71
N LYS A 150 19.11 14.66 37.79
CA LYS A 150 19.27 13.53 38.72
C LYS A 150 18.48 12.30 38.28
N ASN A 151 17.96 12.26 37.04
CA ASN A 151 17.13 11.16 36.49
C ASN A 151 15.78 10.95 37.21
N GLU A 152 15.26 11.99 37.88
CA GLU A 152 13.95 11.98 38.55
C GLU A 152 12.85 12.42 37.56
N LEU A 153 11.63 11.90 37.73
CA LEU A 153 10.46 12.24 36.90
C LEU A 153 9.69 13.42 37.51
N ILE A 154 9.70 14.54 36.81
CA ILE A 154 8.95 15.76 37.18
C ILE A 154 7.69 15.85 36.33
N GLY A 155 6.51 15.94 36.97
CA GLY A 155 5.22 16.14 36.29
C GLY A 155 5.19 17.41 35.43
N LYS A 156 4.53 17.32 34.29
CA LYS A 156 4.22 18.47 33.42
C LYS A 156 2.71 18.51 33.17
N ASP A 157 2.17 19.72 33.25
CA ASP A 157 0.78 19.98 32.90
C ASP A 157 0.61 19.84 31.37
N ARG A 158 0.06 18.71 30.93
CA ARG A 158 -0.10 18.40 29.50
C ARG A 158 -1.04 19.33 28.80
N ASP A 159 -2.00 19.94 29.52
CA ASP A 159 -2.99 20.83 28.92
C ASP A 159 -2.36 22.18 28.45
N LYS A 160 -1.18 22.50 28.96
CA LYS A 160 -0.36 23.63 28.53
C LYS A 160 0.70 23.30 27.49
N ILE A 161 0.74 22.04 27.00
CA ILE A 161 1.73 21.59 26.04
C ILE A 161 1.05 21.14 24.76
N LEU A 162 1.57 21.60 23.62
CA LEU A 162 1.06 21.24 22.30
C LEU A 162 2.15 20.54 21.50
N SER A 163 1.79 19.52 20.75
CA SER A 163 2.64 18.93 19.74
C SER A 163 2.51 19.70 18.44
N ILE A 164 3.64 20.21 17.94
CA ILE A 164 3.72 21.03 16.73
C ILE A 164 3.87 20.15 15.50
N GLN A 165 3.09 20.42 14.47
CA GLN A 165 3.16 19.70 13.19
C GLN A 165 3.61 20.62 12.05
N THR A 166 3.81 20.05 10.87
CA THR A 166 3.89 20.74 9.59
C THR A 166 2.68 20.36 8.73
N PRO A 167 2.22 21.21 7.78
CA PRO A 167 2.90 22.37 7.19
C PRO A 167 2.91 23.58 8.10
N GLN A 168 4.04 24.26 8.20
CA GLN A 168 4.16 25.57 8.86
C GLN A 168 4.11 26.66 7.80
N GLY A 169 3.17 27.60 7.93
CA GLY A 169 2.92 28.63 6.94
C GLY A 169 3.47 30.00 7.32
N PHE A 170 3.98 30.74 6.32
CA PHE A 170 4.57 32.07 6.51
C PHE A 170 4.34 32.97 5.29
N LYS A 171 4.44 34.29 5.49
CA LYS A 171 4.71 35.22 4.43
C LYS A 171 6.19 35.07 3.99
N LEU A 172 6.45 34.91 2.70
CA LEU A 172 7.78 34.51 2.20
C LEU A 172 8.89 35.51 2.60
N LYS A 173 8.63 36.80 2.50
CA LYS A 173 9.62 37.84 2.89
C LYS A 173 9.94 37.80 4.38
N GLU A 174 8.92 37.58 5.21
CA GLU A 174 9.07 37.56 6.65
C GLU A 174 9.93 36.39 7.11
N ILE A 175 9.63 35.15 6.67
CA ILE A 175 10.41 33.98 7.08
C ILE A 175 11.87 34.04 6.58
N ILE A 176 12.15 34.62 5.42
CA ILE A 176 13.52 34.85 4.94
C ILE A 176 14.25 35.78 5.90
N SER A 177 13.65 36.95 6.24
CA SER A 177 14.23 37.89 7.18
C SER A 177 14.51 37.28 8.55
N LEU A 178 13.59 36.41 9.06
CA LEU A 178 13.82 35.72 10.32
C LEU A 178 15.04 34.79 10.27
N HIS A 179 15.21 34.04 9.20
CA HIS A 179 16.40 33.19 9.01
C HIS A 179 17.70 34.00 8.87
N GLU A 180 17.67 35.20 8.27
CA GLU A 180 18.85 36.05 8.10
C GLU A 180 19.29 36.69 9.41
N GLN A 181 18.35 37.03 10.28
CA GLN A 181 18.59 37.71 11.53
C GLN A 181 18.95 36.83 12.71
N THR A 182 18.76 35.47 12.58
CA THR A 182 19.03 34.59 13.70
C THR A 182 20.41 33.93 13.61
N LYS A 183 21.09 33.83 14.76
CA LYS A 183 22.29 33.02 14.97
C LYS A 183 21.99 31.76 15.76
N GLU A 184 20.79 31.66 16.32
CA GLU A 184 20.38 30.55 17.15
C GLU A 184 19.95 29.31 16.34
N LYS A 185 20.02 28.15 17.00
CA LYS A 185 19.61 26.86 16.37
C LYS A 185 18.22 26.49 16.85
N PHE A 186 17.31 26.30 15.90
CA PHE A 186 15.94 25.87 16.15
C PHE A 186 15.64 24.53 15.48
N THR A 187 14.71 23.80 16.05
CA THR A 187 14.29 22.49 15.53
C THR A 187 13.24 22.58 14.43
N ASP A 188 12.53 23.72 14.35
CA ASP A 188 11.49 24.00 13.34
C ASP A 188 11.44 25.49 12.99
N ASP A 189 10.70 25.84 11.93
CA ASP A 189 10.64 27.21 11.43
C ASP A 189 9.68 28.08 12.25
N ILE A 190 8.68 27.49 12.94
CA ILE A 190 7.78 28.27 13.79
C ILE A 190 8.48 28.82 15.03
N SER A 191 9.52 28.14 15.52
CA SER A 191 10.32 28.60 16.66
C SER A 191 11.04 29.95 16.35
N LEU A 192 11.41 30.20 15.09
CA LEU A 192 11.92 31.49 14.66
C LEU A 192 10.88 32.62 14.82
N ALA A 193 9.62 32.29 14.48
CA ALA A 193 8.52 33.24 14.63
C ALA A 193 8.19 33.52 16.12
N VAL A 194 8.30 32.50 16.97
CA VAL A 194 8.13 32.64 18.44
C VAL A 194 9.21 33.55 19.01
N GLU A 195 10.47 33.29 18.68
CA GLU A 195 11.63 34.09 19.13
C GLU A 195 11.46 35.58 18.80
N LYS A 196 10.98 35.89 17.60
CA LYS A 196 10.73 37.27 17.14
C LYS A 196 9.34 37.79 17.49
N LYS A 197 8.59 37.10 18.37
CA LYS A 197 7.26 37.50 18.89
C LYS A 197 6.24 37.78 17.76
N LEU A 198 6.32 37.07 16.64
CA LEU A 198 5.32 37.21 15.59
C LEU A 198 3.96 36.70 16.05
N LYS A 199 2.89 37.28 15.52
CA LYS A 199 1.51 36.78 15.77
C LYS A 199 1.26 35.49 15.00
N ILE A 200 1.32 34.38 15.72
CA ILE A 200 1.14 33.02 15.17
C ILE A 200 -0.32 32.60 15.32
N LYS A 201 -0.93 32.12 14.24
CA LYS A 201 -2.23 31.43 14.27
C LYS A 201 -2.00 29.93 14.48
N LEU A 202 -2.50 29.42 15.59
CA LEU A 202 -2.60 27.98 15.79
C LEU A 202 -3.87 27.46 15.12
N ILE A 203 -3.74 26.38 14.35
CA ILE A 203 -4.86 25.66 13.73
C ILE A 203 -4.87 24.20 14.19
N SER A 204 -6.03 23.54 14.11
CA SER A 204 -6.14 22.12 14.47
C SER A 204 -5.31 21.27 13.51
N GLY A 205 -4.38 20.49 14.05
CA GLY A 205 -3.66 19.44 13.35
C GLY A 205 -4.44 18.13 13.27
N SER A 206 -3.77 17.06 12.87
CA SER A 206 -4.38 15.74 12.76
C SER A 206 -3.42 14.65 13.24
N LYS A 207 -3.90 13.68 14.02
CA LYS A 207 -3.13 12.48 14.38
C LYS A 207 -2.74 11.67 13.15
N LYS A 208 -3.56 11.69 12.08
CA LYS A 208 -3.23 11.05 10.79
C LYS A 208 -2.01 11.68 10.10
N ASN A 209 -1.69 12.97 10.39
CA ASN A 209 -0.50 13.66 9.88
C ASN A 209 0.74 13.35 10.75
N PHE A 210 0.94 12.08 11.09
CA PHE A 210 2.08 11.66 11.89
C PHE A 210 3.40 11.75 11.11
N LYS A 211 4.50 11.75 11.84
CA LYS A 211 5.85 11.84 11.28
C LYS A 211 6.52 10.48 11.34
N ILE A 212 6.91 9.93 10.21
CA ILE A 212 7.71 8.70 10.17
C ILE A 212 9.05 8.98 10.84
N THR A 213 9.27 8.37 12.02
CA THR A 213 10.47 8.56 12.84
C THR A 213 11.19 7.26 13.17
N ASN A 214 10.49 6.16 13.20
CA ASN A 214 10.97 4.81 13.51
C ASN A 214 10.45 3.78 12.49
N LYS A 215 10.74 2.50 12.72
CA LYS A 215 10.33 1.40 11.83
C LYS A 215 8.83 1.13 11.88
N ASP A 216 8.22 1.28 13.07
CA ASP A 216 6.79 1.04 13.25
C ASP A 216 5.96 2.08 12.48
N ASP A 217 6.40 3.35 12.49
CA ASP A 217 5.78 4.40 11.68
C ASP A 217 5.84 4.07 10.18
N LEU A 218 6.96 3.45 9.71
CA LEU A 218 7.09 3.04 8.31
C LEU A 218 6.20 1.85 7.98
N GLN A 219 6.03 0.91 8.89
CA GLN A 219 5.07 -0.19 8.74
C GLN A 219 3.63 0.34 8.69
N MET A 220 3.30 1.29 9.57
CA MET A 220 2.00 1.96 9.57
C MET A 220 1.75 2.72 8.25
N PHE A 221 2.77 3.41 7.70
CA PHE A 221 2.70 3.99 6.36
C PHE A 221 2.33 2.92 5.32
N GLY A 222 3.01 1.77 5.35
CA GLY A 222 2.73 0.65 4.45
C GLY A 222 1.28 0.12 4.58
N GLN A 223 0.78 -0.04 5.79
CA GLN A 223 -0.59 -0.47 6.03
C GLN A 223 -1.62 0.52 5.47
N ILE A 224 -1.38 1.82 5.67
CA ILE A 224 -2.31 2.86 5.18
C ILE A 224 -2.33 2.93 3.65
N ILE A 225 -1.16 2.88 2.97
CA ILE A 225 -1.12 2.95 1.50
C ILE A 225 -1.67 1.69 0.82
N LEU A 226 -1.56 0.53 1.48
CA LEU A 226 -2.16 -0.72 1.01
C LEU A 226 -3.68 -0.69 1.10
N GLY A 227 -4.23 0.22 1.91
CA GLY A 227 -5.64 0.26 2.22
C GLY A 227 -6.09 -0.88 3.13
N GLU A 228 -7.37 -0.86 3.47
CA GLU A 228 -8.00 -1.96 4.21
C GLU A 228 -8.01 -3.21 3.33
N LYS A 229 -7.48 -4.31 3.85
CA LYS A 229 -7.53 -5.60 3.15
C LYS A 229 -8.85 -6.27 3.43
N ILE A 230 -9.51 -6.73 2.39
CA ILE A 230 -10.71 -7.54 2.50
C ILE A 230 -10.40 -8.96 2.03
N LYS A 231 -11.10 -9.92 2.63
CA LYS A 231 -11.05 -11.32 2.20
C LYS A 231 -12.29 -11.62 1.37
N LEU A 232 -12.05 -12.04 0.15
CA LEU A 232 -13.07 -12.58 -0.74
C LEU A 232 -13.06 -14.10 -0.60
N VAL A 233 -14.24 -14.71 -0.61
CA VAL A 233 -14.40 -16.17 -0.56
C VAL A 233 -15.23 -16.59 -1.76
N GLY A 234 -14.77 -17.60 -2.48
CA GLY A 234 -15.50 -18.21 -3.57
C GLY A 234 -15.63 -19.72 -3.40
N ILE A 235 -16.73 -20.26 -3.87
CA ILE A 235 -17.01 -21.68 -3.93
C ILE A 235 -17.10 -22.07 -5.40
N GLY A 236 -16.49 -23.20 -5.76
CA GLY A 236 -16.63 -23.82 -7.07
C GLY A 236 -16.99 -25.27 -6.91
N PHE A 237 -17.78 -25.78 -7.84
CA PHE A 237 -18.20 -27.18 -7.88
C PHE A 237 -18.18 -27.64 -9.34
N ASP A 238 -17.62 -28.82 -9.58
CA ASP A 238 -17.65 -29.47 -10.90
C ASP A 238 -17.87 -30.97 -10.78
N ILE A 239 -18.51 -31.56 -11.79
CA ILE A 239 -18.85 -32.98 -11.85
C ILE A 239 -18.71 -33.52 -13.26
N HIS A 240 -18.10 -34.70 -13.40
CA HIS A 240 -17.95 -35.38 -14.67
C HIS A 240 -18.35 -36.84 -14.55
N GLU A 241 -19.06 -37.33 -15.58
CA GLU A 241 -19.39 -38.75 -15.72
C GLU A 241 -18.18 -39.57 -16.14
N PHE A 242 -18.15 -40.82 -15.73
CA PHE A 242 -17.18 -41.78 -16.22
C PHE A 242 -17.54 -42.29 -17.64
N LYS A 243 -16.53 -42.48 -18.45
CA LYS A 243 -16.60 -43.18 -19.74
C LYS A 243 -15.55 -44.27 -19.82
N LYS A 244 -15.63 -45.15 -20.81
CA LYS A 244 -14.54 -46.09 -21.11
C LYS A 244 -13.22 -45.33 -21.32
N GLY A 245 -12.18 -45.79 -20.69
CA GLY A 245 -10.85 -45.17 -20.78
C GLY A 245 -9.87 -45.85 -19.84
N ASP A 246 -8.61 -45.47 -19.95
CA ASP A 246 -7.49 -46.04 -19.20
C ASP A 246 -6.76 -45.02 -18.33
N GLN A 247 -7.22 -43.74 -18.36
CA GLN A 247 -6.61 -42.63 -17.58
C GLN A 247 -7.64 -41.56 -17.25
N ILE A 248 -7.40 -40.87 -16.12
CA ILE A 248 -8.09 -39.65 -15.72
C ILE A 248 -7.08 -38.56 -15.41
N THR A 249 -7.51 -37.29 -15.55
CA THR A 249 -6.71 -36.09 -15.17
C THR A 249 -7.26 -35.52 -13.88
N LEU A 250 -6.39 -35.33 -12.87
CA LEU A 250 -6.74 -34.73 -11.59
C LEU A 250 -5.62 -33.78 -11.12
N GLY A 251 -5.97 -32.54 -10.89
CA GLY A 251 -5.01 -31.52 -10.45
C GLY A 251 -3.87 -31.26 -11.43
N GLY A 252 -4.12 -31.42 -12.74
CA GLY A 252 -3.13 -31.29 -13.81
C GLY A 252 -2.19 -32.47 -13.96
N LEU A 253 -2.50 -33.61 -13.38
CA LEU A 253 -1.73 -34.86 -13.49
C LEU A 253 -2.60 -35.99 -14.05
N LYS A 254 -2.01 -36.83 -14.92
CA LYS A 254 -2.65 -38.02 -15.47
C LYS A 254 -2.38 -39.25 -14.58
N PHE A 255 -3.42 -39.99 -14.29
CA PHE A 255 -3.36 -41.23 -13.52
C PHE A 255 -4.00 -42.39 -14.28
N LYS A 256 -3.36 -43.57 -14.25
CA LYS A 256 -3.99 -44.81 -14.75
C LYS A 256 -5.31 -45.03 -14.04
N SER A 257 -6.34 -45.38 -14.77
CA SER A 257 -7.71 -45.53 -14.29
C SER A 257 -8.41 -46.61 -15.09
N LYS A 258 -9.47 -47.17 -14.52
CA LYS A 258 -10.42 -48.06 -15.24
C LYS A 258 -11.42 -47.28 -16.08
N TYR A 259 -11.46 -45.97 -15.88
CA TYR A 259 -12.42 -45.06 -16.52
C TYR A 259 -11.67 -43.81 -17.03
N GLY A 260 -12.17 -43.24 -18.11
CA GLY A 260 -11.93 -41.84 -18.48
C GLY A 260 -13.05 -40.94 -17.98
N LEU A 261 -12.95 -39.62 -18.20
CA LEU A 261 -14.00 -38.67 -17.87
C LEU A 261 -14.65 -38.13 -19.15
N LEU A 262 -15.98 -38.04 -19.17
CA LEU A 262 -16.73 -37.42 -20.25
C LEU A 262 -16.66 -35.90 -20.10
N ALA A 263 -15.95 -35.21 -21.00
CA ALA A 263 -15.76 -33.77 -20.96
C ALA A 263 -15.37 -33.23 -22.34
N ASN A 264 -15.57 -31.92 -22.56
CA ASN A 264 -15.11 -31.18 -23.74
C ASN A 264 -13.64 -30.75 -23.62
N SER A 265 -13.03 -30.90 -22.43
CA SER A 265 -11.64 -30.64 -22.10
C SER A 265 -10.93 -31.91 -21.65
N ASP A 266 -9.85 -31.82 -20.87
CA ASP A 266 -9.21 -32.96 -20.20
C ASP A 266 -10.01 -33.47 -18.97
N GLY A 267 -11.14 -32.82 -18.63
CA GLY A 267 -12.09 -33.26 -17.59
C GLY A 267 -11.53 -33.18 -16.16
N ASP A 268 -10.59 -32.28 -15.88
CA ASP A 268 -10.02 -32.15 -14.55
C ASP A 268 -10.97 -31.40 -13.61
N VAL A 269 -11.82 -32.16 -12.91
CA VAL A 269 -12.82 -31.62 -11.97
C VAL A 269 -12.21 -30.72 -10.88
N LEU A 270 -10.97 -31.00 -10.44
CA LEU A 270 -10.30 -30.19 -9.42
C LEU A 270 -9.94 -28.82 -9.96
N LEU A 271 -9.34 -28.76 -11.14
CA LEU A 271 -8.94 -27.49 -11.74
C LEU A 271 -10.15 -26.66 -12.20
N HIS A 272 -11.24 -27.31 -12.63
CA HIS A 272 -12.50 -26.63 -12.95
C HIS A 272 -13.12 -26.02 -11.68
N ALA A 273 -13.28 -26.79 -10.62
CA ALA A 273 -13.81 -26.29 -9.35
C ALA A 273 -12.96 -25.14 -8.77
N ILE A 274 -11.62 -25.23 -8.86
CA ILE A 274 -10.73 -24.13 -8.45
C ILE A 274 -10.98 -22.88 -9.30
N THR A 275 -11.11 -23.04 -10.63
CA THR A 275 -11.36 -21.92 -11.55
C THR A 275 -12.66 -21.22 -11.22
N ASP A 276 -13.75 -21.98 -11.01
CA ASP A 276 -15.04 -21.44 -10.60
C ASP A 276 -15.00 -20.74 -9.25
N SER A 277 -14.28 -21.32 -8.29
CA SER A 277 -14.13 -20.67 -6.98
C SER A 277 -13.43 -19.30 -7.07
N ILE A 278 -12.49 -19.15 -8.01
CA ILE A 278 -11.81 -17.86 -8.25
C ILE A 278 -12.78 -16.87 -8.90
N PHE A 279 -13.52 -17.27 -9.93
CA PHE A 279 -14.52 -16.41 -10.57
C PHE A 279 -15.61 -15.99 -9.57
N GLY A 280 -16.12 -16.92 -8.76
CA GLY A 280 -17.11 -16.65 -7.73
C GLY A 280 -16.61 -15.65 -6.68
N ALA A 281 -15.36 -15.75 -6.24
CA ALA A 281 -14.75 -14.81 -5.28
C ALA A 281 -14.74 -13.36 -5.80
N PHE A 282 -14.65 -13.16 -7.12
CA PHE A 282 -14.66 -11.83 -7.75
C PHE A 282 -16.01 -11.43 -8.35
N ASN A 283 -17.08 -12.18 -8.14
CA ASN A 283 -18.42 -11.95 -8.70
C ASN A 283 -18.42 -11.95 -10.24
N LEU A 284 -17.65 -12.82 -10.87
CA LEU A 284 -17.45 -12.87 -12.33
C LEU A 284 -18.22 -14.02 -13.00
N GLY A 285 -19.10 -14.70 -12.28
CA GLY A 285 -19.84 -15.87 -12.80
C GLY A 285 -19.02 -17.17 -12.70
N ASP A 286 -19.10 -17.99 -13.72
CA ASP A 286 -18.53 -19.35 -13.76
C ASP A 286 -17.65 -19.59 -15.00
N LEU A 287 -17.04 -20.78 -15.04
CA LEU A 287 -16.19 -21.22 -16.14
C LEU A 287 -16.93 -21.23 -17.50
N GLY A 288 -18.20 -21.63 -17.51
CA GLY A 288 -19.02 -21.69 -18.71
C GLY A 288 -19.25 -20.30 -19.33
N LEU A 289 -19.42 -19.28 -18.49
CA LEU A 289 -19.58 -17.89 -18.94
C LEU A 289 -18.31 -17.38 -19.64
N HIS A 290 -17.14 -17.69 -19.10
CA HIS A 290 -15.84 -17.21 -19.66
C HIS A 290 -15.32 -18.10 -20.80
N PHE A 291 -15.67 -19.37 -20.81
CA PHE A 291 -15.19 -20.36 -21.78
C PHE A 291 -16.37 -21.22 -22.28
N PRO A 292 -17.29 -20.63 -23.06
CA PRO A 292 -18.47 -21.34 -23.53
C PRO A 292 -18.12 -22.67 -24.20
N PRO A 293 -18.76 -23.79 -23.81
CA PRO A 293 -18.43 -25.13 -24.32
C PRO A 293 -18.70 -25.28 -25.82
N GLU A 294 -19.55 -24.44 -26.40
CA GLU A 294 -19.86 -24.40 -27.82
C GLU A 294 -18.73 -23.77 -28.66
N SER A 295 -17.86 -22.99 -28.01
CA SER A 295 -16.78 -22.26 -28.70
C SER A 295 -15.67 -23.21 -29.15
N LYS A 296 -15.42 -23.26 -30.45
CA LYS A 296 -14.31 -24.02 -31.03
C LYS A 296 -12.94 -23.61 -30.48
N LEU A 297 -12.81 -22.39 -29.95
CA LEU A 297 -11.56 -21.84 -29.39
C LEU A 297 -11.10 -22.59 -28.14
N PHE A 298 -12.02 -23.16 -27.36
CA PHE A 298 -11.76 -23.79 -26.08
C PHE A 298 -11.84 -25.32 -26.12
N LYS A 299 -12.31 -25.87 -27.25
CA LYS A 299 -12.39 -27.33 -27.43
C LYS A 299 -11.02 -27.99 -27.29
N ASN A 300 -10.96 -29.05 -26.48
CA ASN A 300 -9.73 -29.80 -26.17
C ASN A 300 -8.63 -28.98 -25.45
N LYS A 301 -8.93 -27.81 -24.90
CA LYS A 301 -7.96 -27.10 -24.05
C LYS A 301 -7.77 -27.82 -22.73
N SER A 302 -6.54 -27.80 -22.23
CA SER A 302 -6.25 -28.30 -20.88
C SER A 302 -6.88 -27.40 -19.81
N SER A 303 -7.40 -27.99 -18.74
CA SER A 303 -7.94 -27.29 -17.59
C SER A 303 -6.90 -26.35 -16.92
N ILE A 304 -5.60 -26.62 -17.10
CA ILE A 304 -4.52 -25.70 -16.69
C ILE A 304 -4.63 -24.35 -17.40
N TYR A 305 -5.11 -24.31 -18.65
CA TYR A 305 -5.30 -23.05 -19.37
C TYR A 305 -6.35 -22.18 -18.68
N PHE A 306 -7.49 -22.75 -18.32
CA PHE A 306 -8.59 -22.04 -17.65
C PHE A 306 -8.16 -21.52 -16.26
N LEU A 307 -7.49 -22.40 -15.48
CA LEU A 307 -6.93 -22.02 -14.20
C LEU A 307 -5.96 -20.83 -14.32
N LYS A 308 -5.03 -20.84 -15.30
CA LYS A 308 -4.10 -19.74 -15.51
C LYS A 308 -4.81 -18.41 -15.77
N LYS A 309 -5.88 -18.44 -16.58
CA LYS A 309 -6.69 -17.25 -16.86
C LYS A 309 -7.37 -16.70 -15.62
N SER A 310 -7.92 -17.54 -14.77
CA SER A 310 -8.51 -17.10 -13.50
C SER A 310 -7.45 -16.58 -12.51
N LEU A 311 -6.25 -17.15 -12.50
CA LEU A 311 -5.14 -16.65 -11.68
C LEU A 311 -4.64 -15.27 -12.14
N ASP A 312 -4.72 -14.95 -13.43
CA ASP A 312 -4.37 -13.61 -13.93
C ASP A 312 -5.28 -12.53 -13.33
N ILE A 313 -6.56 -12.82 -13.09
CA ILE A 313 -7.50 -11.91 -12.42
C ILE A 313 -7.03 -11.57 -10.99
N ILE A 314 -6.56 -12.57 -10.23
CA ILE A 314 -6.01 -12.34 -8.88
C ILE A 314 -4.83 -11.35 -8.94
N LYS A 315 -3.93 -11.52 -9.94
CA LYS A 315 -2.77 -10.63 -10.13
C LYS A 315 -3.19 -9.21 -10.52
N GLU A 316 -4.12 -9.07 -11.47
CA GLU A 316 -4.64 -7.77 -11.92
C GLU A 316 -5.29 -6.99 -10.78
N LYS A 317 -5.93 -7.68 -9.84
CA LYS A 317 -6.53 -7.10 -8.63
C LYS A 317 -5.55 -6.96 -7.46
N ASN A 318 -4.23 -7.20 -7.67
CA ASN A 318 -3.21 -7.21 -6.63
C ASN A 318 -3.60 -8.11 -5.43
N GLY A 319 -4.29 -9.21 -5.72
CA GLY A 319 -4.76 -10.17 -4.73
C GLY A 319 -3.70 -11.20 -4.34
N SER A 320 -3.89 -11.84 -3.20
CA SER A 320 -3.09 -12.97 -2.76
C SER A 320 -3.98 -14.09 -2.21
N ILE A 321 -3.68 -15.32 -2.61
CA ILE A 321 -4.40 -16.50 -2.12
C ILE A 321 -4.00 -16.75 -0.66
N VAL A 322 -5.00 -16.77 0.22
CA VAL A 322 -4.83 -17.06 1.64
C VAL A 322 -4.87 -18.55 1.88
N ASN A 323 -5.92 -19.23 1.35
CA ASN A 323 -6.18 -20.64 1.54
C ASN A 323 -6.99 -21.21 0.37
N LEU A 324 -6.76 -22.48 0.04
CA LEU A 324 -7.55 -23.29 -0.87
C LEU A 324 -7.88 -24.62 -0.20
N ASP A 325 -9.16 -24.91 -0.05
CA ASP A 325 -9.64 -26.20 0.48
C ASP A 325 -10.43 -26.93 -0.59
N LEU A 326 -9.99 -28.15 -0.88
CA LEU A 326 -10.55 -29.01 -1.92
C LEU A 326 -11.20 -30.26 -1.29
N ASN A 327 -12.36 -30.62 -1.77
CA ASN A 327 -13.00 -31.88 -1.44
C ASN A 327 -13.31 -32.64 -2.73
N LEU A 328 -12.70 -33.81 -2.90
CA LEU A 328 -12.96 -34.69 -4.03
C LEU A 328 -13.95 -35.81 -3.60
N ILE A 329 -15.03 -35.93 -4.33
CA ILE A 329 -16.10 -36.86 -4.06
C ILE A 329 -16.03 -37.99 -5.11
N CYS A 330 -15.53 -39.14 -4.74
CA CYS A 330 -15.40 -40.29 -5.63
C CYS A 330 -15.09 -41.61 -4.88
N ASP A 331 -15.54 -42.67 -5.40
CA ASP A 331 -15.13 -44.00 -4.93
C ASP A 331 -13.83 -44.45 -5.61
N TYR A 332 -13.60 -44.01 -6.82
CA TYR A 332 -12.42 -44.28 -7.62
C TYR A 332 -11.94 -43.06 -8.40
N PRO A 333 -10.62 -42.84 -8.48
CA PRO A 333 -9.51 -43.61 -7.92
C PRO A 333 -9.35 -43.39 -6.41
N LYS A 334 -8.65 -44.30 -5.72
CA LYS A 334 -8.29 -44.07 -4.31
C LYS A 334 -7.28 -42.89 -4.20
N ILE A 335 -7.67 -41.88 -3.50
CA ILE A 335 -6.90 -40.58 -3.45
C ILE A 335 -5.71 -40.64 -2.50
N LYS A 336 -5.80 -41.44 -1.42
CA LYS A 336 -4.73 -41.50 -0.40
C LYS A 336 -3.32 -41.67 -0.97
N PRO A 337 -3.02 -42.58 -1.92
CA PRO A 337 -1.66 -42.75 -2.46
C PRO A 337 -1.19 -41.63 -3.41
N ILE A 338 -2.11 -40.91 -4.02
CA ILE A 338 -1.80 -39.87 -5.01
C ILE A 338 -1.98 -38.43 -4.47
N ARG A 339 -2.58 -38.27 -3.29
CA ARG A 339 -2.90 -36.97 -2.66
C ARG A 339 -1.71 -35.98 -2.70
N ARG A 340 -0.54 -36.44 -2.21
CA ARG A 340 0.64 -35.55 -2.12
C ARG A 340 1.15 -35.06 -3.46
N LYS A 341 1.02 -35.90 -4.52
CA LYS A 341 1.40 -35.53 -5.89
C LYS A 341 0.46 -34.44 -6.40
N ILE A 342 -0.86 -34.61 -6.19
CA ILE A 342 -1.87 -33.60 -6.58
C ILE A 342 -1.63 -32.27 -5.85
N LEU A 343 -1.46 -32.29 -4.53
CA LEU A 343 -1.19 -31.08 -3.73
C LEU A 343 0.05 -30.33 -4.23
N LYS A 344 1.16 -31.04 -4.49
CA LYS A 344 2.38 -30.42 -5.04
C LYS A 344 2.15 -29.76 -6.41
N LYS A 345 1.37 -30.44 -7.27
CA LYS A 345 1.09 -29.93 -8.62
C LYS A 345 0.21 -28.69 -8.58
N ILE A 346 -0.89 -28.72 -7.81
CA ILE A 346 -1.79 -27.56 -7.64
C ILE A 346 -1.05 -26.39 -7.03
N SER A 347 -0.30 -26.59 -5.94
CA SER A 347 0.54 -25.57 -5.30
C SER A 347 1.51 -24.91 -6.29
N SER A 348 2.17 -25.73 -7.13
CA SER A 348 3.07 -25.24 -8.18
C SER A 348 2.33 -24.45 -9.27
N LEU A 349 1.17 -24.95 -9.76
CA LEU A 349 0.38 -24.27 -10.78
C LEU A 349 -0.13 -22.89 -10.30
N MET A 350 -0.51 -22.81 -9.03
CA MET A 350 -1.02 -21.59 -8.41
C MET A 350 0.07 -20.69 -7.83
N SER A 351 1.34 -21.14 -7.84
CA SER A 351 2.49 -20.42 -7.27
C SER A 351 2.30 -20.04 -5.79
N ILE A 352 1.73 -20.97 -4.99
CA ILE A 352 1.51 -20.79 -3.55
C ILE A 352 2.21 -21.89 -2.74
N ASN A 353 2.44 -21.62 -1.43
CA ASN A 353 2.98 -22.66 -0.55
C ASN A 353 1.98 -23.83 -0.43
N ILE A 354 2.49 -25.07 -0.41
CA ILE A 354 1.69 -26.29 -0.25
C ILE A 354 0.84 -26.28 1.04
N ASP A 355 1.30 -25.63 2.10
CA ASP A 355 0.59 -25.50 3.37
C ASP A 355 -0.71 -24.68 3.27
N LYS A 356 -0.90 -23.96 2.16
CA LYS A 356 -2.12 -23.22 1.85
C LYS A 356 -3.16 -24.05 1.09
N VAL A 357 -2.84 -25.27 0.72
CA VAL A 357 -3.71 -26.15 -0.08
C VAL A 357 -4.08 -27.39 0.71
N SER A 358 -5.36 -27.59 0.92
CA SER A 358 -5.92 -28.81 1.49
C SER A 358 -6.60 -29.63 0.39
N LEU A 359 -6.48 -30.95 0.45
CA LEU A 359 -7.24 -31.87 -0.38
C LEU A 359 -7.79 -32.98 0.49
N LYS A 360 -9.11 -33.03 0.62
CA LYS A 360 -9.88 -34.10 1.25
C LYS A 360 -10.48 -34.96 0.16
N ALA A 361 -10.81 -36.18 0.48
CA ALA A 361 -11.57 -37.06 -0.38
C ALA A 361 -12.58 -37.87 0.44
N THR A 362 -13.77 -37.98 -0.08
CA THR A 362 -14.86 -38.78 0.51
C THR A 362 -15.49 -39.67 -0.53
N THR A 363 -16.10 -40.77 -0.09
CA THR A 363 -16.97 -41.60 -0.90
C THR A 363 -18.42 -41.15 -0.72
N THR A 364 -19.31 -41.63 -1.58
CA THR A 364 -20.75 -41.36 -1.47
C THR A 364 -21.49 -42.50 -0.77
N GLU A 365 -20.77 -43.55 -0.36
CA GLU A 365 -21.36 -44.75 0.20
C GLU A 365 -22.48 -45.34 -0.70
N ASP A 366 -22.26 -45.31 -2.02
CA ASP A 366 -23.22 -45.62 -3.08
C ASP A 366 -24.54 -44.82 -3.04
N GLN A 367 -24.59 -43.71 -2.30
CA GLN A 367 -25.74 -42.82 -2.23
C GLN A 367 -25.70 -41.76 -3.36
N GLY A 368 -26.89 -41.39 -3.84
CA GLY A 368 -27.04 -40.32 -4.82
C GLY A 368 -26.56 -40.66 -6.24
N PHE A 369 -26.41 -39.59 -7.06
CA PHE A 369 -26.03 -39.72 -8.48
C PHE A 369 -24.51 -39.79 -8.71
N ILE A 370 -23.69 -39.41 -7.74
CA ILE A 370 -22.24 -39.58 -7.77
C ILE A 370 -21.93 -40.94 -7.07
N ASN A 371 -21.62 -41.95 -7.82
CA ASN A 371 -21.25 -43.25 -7.24
C ASN A 371 -20.09 -43.89 -8.04
N SER A 372 -19.62 -45.03 -7.57
CA SER A 372 -18.49 -45.75 -8.13
C SER A 372 -18.56 -46.08 -9.62
N LYS A 373 -19.77 -46.04 -10.19
CA LYS A 373 -20.03 -46.39 -11.60
C LYS A 373 -20.33 -45.18 -12.46
N ASN A 374 -20.76 -44.04 -11.88
CA ASN A 374 -21.36 -42.94 -12.62
C ASN A 374 -20.42 -41.74 -12.80
N GLY A 375 -19.60 -41.38 -11.82
CA GLY A 375 -18.79 -40.19 -11.97
C GLY A 375 -17.95 -39.76 -10.76
N ILE A 376 -17.40 -38.60 -10.87
CA ILE A 376 -16.54 -37.94 -9.89
C ILE A 376 -16.91 -36.47 -9.80
N ALA A 377 -16.90 -35.92 -8.60
CA ALA A 377 -17.11 -34.46 -8.39
C ALA A 377 -16.03 -33.87 -7.51
N ALA A 378 -15.82 -32.57 -7.67
CA ALA A 378 -14.94 -31.77 -6.83
C ALA A 378 -15.62 -30.51 -6.35
N GLN A 379 -15.33 -30.14 -5.12
CA GLN A 379 -15.68 -28.84 -4.55
C GLN A 379 -14.41 -28.11 -4.15
N ALA A 380 -14.35 -26.82 -4.44
CA ALA A 380 -13.26 -25.94 -4.05
C ALA A 380 -13.79 -24.74 -3.27
N ILE A 381 -13.13 -24.38 -2.19
CA ILE A 381 -13.33 -23.12 -1.48
C ILE A 381 -12.01 -22.39 -1.48
N ILE A 382 -12.01 -21.18 -2.02
CA ILE A 382 -10.82 -20.32 -2.03
C ILE A 382 -11.06 -19.05 -1.20
N SER A 383 -10.05 -18.65 -0.44
CA SER A 383 -9.99 -17.35 0.23
C SER A 383 -8.88 -16.51 -0.39
N ILE A 384 -9.24 -15.32 -0.86
CA ILE A 384 -8.32 -14.38 -1.55
C ILE A 384 -8.35 -13.06 -0.79
N GLU A 385 -7.17 -12.55 -0.42
CA GLU A 385 -7.01 -11.25 0.19
C GLU A 385 -6.72 -10.21 -0.90
N VAL A 386 -7.49 -9.13 -0.97
CA VAL A 386 -7.30 -8.01 -1.88
C VAL A 386 -7.33 -6.69 -1.12
N SER A 387 -6.66 -5.66 -1.63
CA SER A 387 -6.79 -4.31 -1.10
C SER A 387 -8.15 -3.74 -1.48
N ARG A 388 -8.86 -3.16 -0.51
CA ARG A 388 -10.09 -2.43 -0.75
C ARG A 388 -9.73 -1.17 -1.55
N ASN A 389 -9.97 -1.16 -2.85
CA ASN A 389 -9.87 0.06 -3.63
C ASN A 389 -10.97 1.00 -3.14
N GLU A 390 -10.62 2.07 -2.43
CA GLU A 390 -11.51 3.21 -2.32
C GLU A 390 -11.75 3.74 -3.74
N LYS A 391 -13.03 3.73 -4.15
CA LYS A 391 -13.49 4.31 -5.40
C LYS A 391 -13.26 5.81 -5.41
#